data_e463cfafbf12f917af7f5e77c1ebbbe5
#
_entry.id   e463cfafbf12f917af7f5e77c1ebbbe5
#
_cell.length_a   1.000
_cell.length_b   1.000
_cell.length_c   1.000
_cell.angle_alpha   90.00
_cell.angle_beta   90.00
_cell.angle_gamma   90.00
#
_symmetry.space_group_name_H-M   'P 1'
#
loop_
_entity.id
_entity.type
_entity.pdbx_description
1 polymer ?
#
loop_
_entity_poly.entity_id
_entity_poly.type
_entity_poly.pdbx_seq_one_letter_code
_entity_poly.pdbx_strand_id
1 'polypeptide(L)'
;GFMREDTYVVSWQNGIDTELALAESLGRKNVMRAVVNYGCALKSPGEIVMGFHHPPHYIQEMEPESAEAASRIAGILSECGLATQKTDNIVSMVWRKTAMNASLNPVCALTRLTMAQAITDPIVFETVNELFKECLRVARANEILLGWDFYPYAMNYVKGAGNHKPSMLMDVEGGR
;
A
#
# COMPACT_ATOMS: atom_id res chain seq x y z
N GLY A 1 -4.72 -19.04 24.49
CA GLY A 1 -4.50 -18.29 23.26
C GLY A 1 -3.54 -17.12 23.50
N PHE A 2 -2.90 -16.61 22.47
CA PHE A 2 -1.96 -15.47 22.57
C PHE A 2 -2.69 -14.12 22.56
N MET A 3 -3.98 -14.09 22.18
CA MET A 3 -4.80 -12.87 22.14
C MET A 3 -5.39 -12.56 23.51
N ARG A 4 -5.23 -11.32 23.95
CA ARG A 4 -5.88 -10.71 25.12
C ARG A 4 -6.84 -9.63 24.64
N GLU A 5 -7.68 -9.12 25.52
CA GLU A 5 -8.65 -8.06 25.20
C GLU A 5 -8.00 -6.78 24.66
N ASP A 6 -6.76 -6.51 25.10
CA ASP A 6 -5.95 -5.36 24.72
C ASP A 6 -4.94 -5.64 23.59
N THR A 7 -5.03 -6.81 22.96
CA THR A 7 -4.16 -7.17 21.82
C THR A 7 -4.77 -6.68 20.51
N TYR A 8 -4.00 -5.97 19.73
CA TYR A 8 -4.41 -5.49 18.41
C TYR A 8 -3.57 -6.14 17.31
N VAL A 9 -4.22 -6.46 16.19
CA VAL A 9 -3.58 -6.97 14.99
C VAL A 9 -3.73 -5.93 13.88
N VAL A 10 -2.60 -5.51 13.32
CA VAL A 10 -2.58 -4.52 12.23
C VAL A 10 -2.34 -5.23 10.90
N SER A 11 -3.28 -5.10 9.97
CA SER A 11 -3.12 -5.59 8.60
C SER A 11 -2.23 -4.64 7.81
N TRP A 12 -1.01 -5.08 7.48
CA TRP A 12 -0.03 -4.34 6.69
C TRP A 12 0.05 -4.83 5.24
N GLN A 13 -0.68 -5.87 4.89
CA GLN A 13 -0.62 -6.49 3.57
C GLN A 13 -1.08 -5.52 2.47
N ASN A 14 -0.53 -5.70 1.26
CA ASN A 14 -1.11 -5.09 0.07
C ASN A 14 -2.45 -5.78 -0.29
N GLY A 15 -3.32 -5.06 -0.97
CA GLY A 15 -4.62 -5.56 -1.41
C GLY A 15 -5.78 -4.94 -0.66
N ILE A 16 -6.98 -5.20 -1.15
CA ILE A 16 -8.25 -4.72 -0.62
C ILE A 16 -8.78 -5.75 0.37
N ASP A 17 -9.48 -5.31 1.42
CA ASP A 17 -10.24 -6.14 2.37
C ASP A 17 -9.42 -7.17 3.18
N THR A 18 -8.11 -7.02 3.27
CA THR A 18 -7.26 -7.93 4.04
C THR A 18 -7.54 -7.87 5.55
N GLU A 19 -7.97 -6.71 6.05
CA GLU A 19 -8.43 -6.50 7.43
C GLU A 19 -9.75 -7.21 7.72
N LEU A 20 -10.64 -7.35 6.72
CA LEU A 20 -11.92 -8.05 6.89
C LEU A 20 -11.70 -9.54 7.17
N ALA A 21 -10.81 -10.18 6.42
CA ALA A 21 -10.45 -11.57 6.63
C ALA A 21 -9.86 -11.82 8.04
N LEU A 22 -9.07 -10.90 8.56
CA LEU A 22 -8.56 -10.96 9.93
C LEU A 22 -9.69 -10.78 10.96
N ALA A 23 -10.60 -9.84 10.69
CA ALA A 23 -11.69 -9.52 11.60
C ALA A 23 -12.72 -10.64 11.75
N GLU A 24 -12.90 -11.49 10.74
CA GLU A 24 -13.73 -12.71 10.84
C GLU A 24 -13.27 -13.64 11.97
N SER A 25 -11.95 -13.75 12.18
CA SER A 25 -11.37 -14.64 13.18
C SER A 25 -11.08 -13.98 14.52
N LEU A 26 -10.76 -12.68 14.52
CA LEU A 26 -10.23 -11.96 15.69
C LEU A 26 -11.24 -10.97 16.29
N GLY A 27 -12.32 -10.68 15.57
CA GLY A 27 -13.26 -9.60 15.90
C GLY A 27 -12.75 -8.23 15.42
N ARG A 28 -13.68 -7.40 14.94
CA ARG A 28 -13.37 -6.08 14.33
C ARG A 28 -12.66 -5.13 15.30
N LYS A 29 -13.04 -5.14 16.58
CA LYS A 29 -12.44 -4.31 17.62
C LYS A 29 -10.92 -4.50 17.75
N ASN A 30 -10.41 -5.70 17.50
CA ASN A 30 -9.00 -6.04 17.67
C ASN A 30 -8.18 -5.91 16.38
N VAL A 31 -8.81 -5.49 15.27
CA VAL A 31 -8.15 -5.38 13.97
C VAL A 31 -8.07 -3.92 13.51
N MET A 32 -6.93 -3.58 12.94
CA MET A 32 -6.67 -2.29 12.32
C MET A 32 -6.14 -2.49 10.91
N ARG A 33 -6.38 -1.52 10.05
CA ARG A 33 -5.81 -1.48 8.70
C ARG A 33 -4.72 -0.44 8.63
N ALA A 34 -3.59 -0.79 8.01
CA ALA A 34 -2.55 0.17 7.68
C ALA A 34 -2.20 0.17 6.20
N VAL A 35 -1.75 1.31 5.70
CA VAL A 35 -1.19 1.49 4.36
C VAL A 35 0.21 2.04 4.50
N VAL A 36 1.19 1.28 4.01
CA VAL A 36 2.59 1.67 4.05
C VAL A 36 3.08 2.15 2.69
N ASN A 37 3.87 3.20 2.69
CA ASN A 37 4.46 3.84 1.52
C ASN A 37 5.99 3.68 1.57
N TYR A 38 6.46 2.45 1.70
CA TYR A 38 7.87 2.08 1.58
C TYR A 38 8.01 0.76 0.82
N GLY A 39 9.18 0.52 0.25
CA GLY A 39 9.59 -0.75 -0.31
C GLY A 39 10.81 -1.28 0.41
N CYS A 40 10.68 -2.50 0.96
CA CYS A 40 11.77 -3.21 1.63
C CYS A 40 12.02 -4.56 0.97
N ALA A 41 13.26 -5.00 0.98
CA ALA A 41 13.67 -6.33 0.56
C ALA A 41 14.49 -6.99 1.67
N LEU A 42 14.25 -8.29 1.88
CA LEU A 42 15.10 -9.12 2.73
C LEU A 42 16.37 -9.46 1.93
N LYS A 43 17.50 -8.94 2.36
CA LYS A 43 18.80 -9.19 1.73
C LYS A 43 19.41 -10.50 2.22
N SER A 44 19.32 -10.75 3.52
CA SER A 44 19.74 -11.97 4.18
C SER A 44 18.95 -12.15 5.49
N PRO A 45 18.94 -13.30 6.14
CA PRO A 45 18.30 -13.47 7.43
C PRO A 45 18.73 -12.39 8.42
N GLY A 46 17.77 -11.57 8.89
CA GLY A 46 18.02 -10.46 9.82
C GLY A 46 18.49 -9.15 9.17
N GLU A 47 18.71 -9.10 7.84
CA GLU A 47 19.13 -7.89 7.12
C GLU A 47 18.04 -7.42 6.14
N ILE A 48 17.45 -6.26 6.41
CA ILE A 48 16.44 -5.64 5.57
C ILE A 48 17.01 -4.38 4.91
N VAL A 49 16.80 -4.23 3.62
CA VAL A 49 17.16 -3.02 2.86
C VAL A 49 15.91 -2.28 2.47
N MET A 50 15.82 -1.01 2.83
CA MET A 50 14.76 -0.11 2.40
C MET A 50 15.16 0.53 1.06
N GLY A 51 14.43 0.23 0.00
CA GLY A 51 14.68 0.75 -1.35
C GLY A 51 14.08 2.14 -1.57
N PHE A 52 12.94 2.41 -0.96
CA PHE A 52 12.30 3.73 -0.97
C PHE A 52 11.40 3.92 0.26
N HIS A 53 11.19 5.20 0.63
CA HIS A 53 10.33 5.60 1.73
C HIS A 53 9.62 6.91 1.37
N HIS A 54 8.30 6.87 1.26
CA HIS A 54 7.44 8.00 0.93
C HIS A 54 6.38 8.22 2.02
N PRO A 55 6.72 8.86 3.15
CA PRO A 55 5.74 9.17 4.21
C PRO A 55 4.69 10.16 3.71
N PRO A 56 3.51 10.24 4.38
CA PRO A 56 3.16 9.46 5.57
C PRO A 56 2.66 8.04 5.24
N HIS A 57 2.75 7.16 6.24
CA HIS A 57 1.98 5.93 6.31
C HIS A 57 0.62 6.23 6.95
N TYR A 58 -0.35 5.34 6.77
CA TYR A 58 -1.69 5.55 7.33
C TYR A 58 -2.13 4.34 8.13
N ILE A 59 -2.91 4.58 9.20
CA ILE A 59 -3.54 3.55 10.01
C ILE A 59 -4.96 3.99 10.39
N GLN A 60 -5.87 3.02 10.47
CA GLN A 60 -7.23 3.21 10.95
C GLN A 60 -7.70 1.97 11.71
N GLU A 61 -8.41 2.19 12.78
CA GLU A 61 -9.21 1.17 13.47
C GLU A 61 -10.41 0.73 12.62
N MET A 62 -10.91 -0.48 12.88
CA MET A 62 -12.16 -0.94 12.28
C MET A 62 -13.40 -0.63 13.13
N GLU A 63 -13.20 -0.34 14.41
CA GLU A 63 -14.28 0.04 15.35
C GLU A 63 -13.86 1.23 16.20
N PRO A 64 -14.78 2.19 16.48
CA PRO A 64 -14.46 3.43 17.18
C PRO A 64 -13.82 3.25 18.57
N GLU A 65 -14.14 2.15 19.26
CA GLU A 65 -13.58 1.82 20.58
C GLU A 65 -12.05 1.67 20.56
N SER A 66 -11.47 1.41 19.39
CA SER A 66 -10.02 1.21 19.22
C SER A 66 -9.30 2.44 18.67
N ALA A 67 -9.98 3.59 18.56
CA ALA A 67 -9.44 4.83 18.00
C ALA A 67 -8.22 5.35 18.80
N GLU A 68 -8.25 5.25 20.12
CA GLU A 68 -7.13 5.66 20.98
C GLU A 68 -5.90 4.75 20.74
N ALA A 69 -6.13 3.42 20.63
CA ALA A 69 -5.08 2.47 20.34
C ALA A 69 -4.46 2.70 18.97
N ALA A 70 -5.26 3.00 17.93
CA ALA A 70 -4.76 3.34 16.59
C ALA A 70 -3.90 4.62 16.61
N SER A 71 -4.33 5.65 17.34
CA SER A 71 -3.57 6.89 17.53
C SER A 71 -2.24 6.64 18.24
N ARG A 72 -2.25 5.82 19.29
CA ARG A 72 -1.06 5.44 20.05
C ARG A 72 -0.07 4.66 19.19
N ILE A 73 -0.54 3.69 18.39
CA ILE A 73 0.30 2.93 17.46
C ILE A 73 0.91 3.87 16.41
N ALA A 74 0.14 4.79 15.83
CA ALA A 74 0.64 5.79 14.90
C ALA A 74 1.76 6.65 15.52
N GLY A 75 1.60 7.05 16.78
CA GLY A 75 2.60 7.80 17.54
C GLY A 75 3.91 7.00 17.70
N ILE A 76 3.82 5.78 18.18
CA ILE A 76 4.98 4.88 18.37
C ILE A 76 5.74 4.67 17.04
N LEU A 77 5.01 4.39 15.96
CA LEU A 77 5.63 4.21 14.63
C LEU A 77 6.35 5.49 14.17
N SER A 78 5.74 6.65 14.39
CA SER A 78 6.34 7.95 14.03
C SER A 78 7.60 8.25 14.84
N GLU A 79 7.60 7.99 16.14
CA GLU A 79 8.78 8.11 17.01
C GLU A 79 9.92 7.17 16.57
N CYS A 80 9.59 6.01 16.01
CA CYS A 80 10.54 5.08 15.43
C CYS A 80 10.99 5.43 13.99
N GLY A 81 10.62 6.61 13.47
CA GLY A 81 11.01 7.06 12.12
C GLY A 81 10.08 6.64 10.99
N LEU A 82 8.99 5.94 11.29
CA LEU A 82 7.95 5.58 10.33
C LEU A 82 6.76 6.54 10.45
N ALA A 83 6.92 7.77 9.95
CA ALA A 83 5.91 8.83 10.04
C ALA A 83 4.52 8.32 9.63
N THR A 84 3.69 8.01 10.61
CA THR A 84 2.38 7.37 10.46
C THR A 84 1.29 8.29 10.97
N GLN A 85 0.21 8.41 10.20
CA GLN A 85 -0.96 9.23 10.53
C GLN A 85 -2.20 8.36 10.70
N LYS A 86 -2.96 8.60 11.77
CA LYS A 86 -4.32 8.09 11.86
C LYS A 86 -5.17 8.80 10.78
N THR A 87 -6.01 8.04 10.11
CA THR A 87 -6.93 8.56 9.09
C THR A 87 -8.34 8.05 9.34
N ASP A 88 -9.34 8.78 8.88
CA ASP A 88 -10.74 8.35 8.88
C ASP A 88 -11.17 7.82 7.50
N ASN A 89 -10.23 7.67 6.55
CA ASN A 89 -10.50 7.22 5.19
C ASN A 89 -9.44 6.25 4.68
N ILE A 90 -9.18 5.19 5.44
CA ILE A 90 -8.17 4.16 5.07
C ILE A 90 -8.55 3.44 3.78
N VAL A 91 -9.85 3.27 3.52
CA VAL A 91 -10.35 2.61 2.30
C VAL A 91 -9.84 3.35 1.06
N SER A 92 -9.97 4.67 1.01
CA SER A 92 -9.42 5.47 -0.09
C SER A 92 -7.90 5.28 -0.23
N MET A 93 -7.15 5.26 0.87
CA MET A 93 -5.68 5.06 0.85
C MET A 93 -5.31 3.67 0.33
N VAL A 94 -6.04 2.62 0.73
CA VAL A 94 -5.89 1.25 0.22
C VAL A 94 -6.14 1.21 -1.28
N TRP A 95 -7.24 1.80 -1.75
CA TRP A 95 -7.60 1.82 -3.17
C TRP A 95 -6.61 2.63 -4.01
N ARG A 96 -6.12 3.78 -3.52
CA ARG A 96 -5.06 4.57 -4.16
C ARG A 96 -3.80 3.71 -4.38
N LYS A 97 -3.35 3.00 -3.34
CA LYS A 97 -2.19 2.10 -3.44
C LYS A 97 -2.45 0.92 -4.36
N THR A 98 -3.63 0.32 -4.28
CA THR A 98 -4.01 -0.82 -5.14
C THR A 98 -4.08 -0.41 -6.60
N ALA A 99 -4.62 0.77 -6.93
CA ALA A 99 -4.64 1.27 -8.30
C ALA A 99 -3.23 1.46 -8.87
N MET A 100 -2.29 2.00 -8.09
CA MET A 100 -0.88 2.09 -8.50
C MET A 100 -0.26 0.71 -8.73
N ASN A 101 -0.47 -0.23 -7.82
CA ASN A 101 0.07 -1.58 -7.92
C ASN A 101 -0.53 -2.34 -9.12
N ALA A 102 -1.84 -2.29 -9.32
CA ALA A 102 -2.53 -2.98 -10.42
C ALA A 102 -2.14 -2.43 -11.80
N SER A 103 -1.82 -1.14 -11.89
CA SER A 103 -1.40 -0.52 -13.15
C SER A 103 0.08 -0.77 -13.49
N LEU A 104 0.95 -0.80 -12.50
CA LEU A 104 2.41 -0.86 -12.71
C LEU A 104 3.00 -2.25 -12.54
N ASN A 105 2.61 -2.99 -11.50
CA ASN A 105 3.29 -4.24 -11.17
C ASN A 105 3.22 -5.28 -12.29
N PRO A 106 2.06 -5.56 -12.92
CA PRO A 106 1.98 -6.54 -14.00
C PRO A 106 2.75 -6.07 -15.24
N VAL A 107 2.69 -4.79 -15.56
CA VAL A 107 3.43 -4.24 -16.73
C VAL A 107 4.93 -4.36 -16.51
N CYS A 108 5.44 -3.97 -15.34
CA CYS A 108 6.86 -4.13 -15.01
C CYS A 108 7.29 -5.60 -15.00
N ALA A 109 6.44 -6.50 -14.49
CA ALA A 109 6.73 -7.94 -14.47
C ALA A 109 6.84 -8.54 -15.88
N LEU A 110 5.94 -8.16 -16.78
CA LEU A 110 5.93 -8.63 -18.17
C LEU A 110 7.07 -8.05 -19.01
N THR A 111 7.32 -6.74 -18.86
CA THR A 111 8.34 -6.03 -19.65
C THR A 111 9.75 -6.13 -19.08
N ARG A 112 9.91 -6.56 -17.83
CA ARG A 112 11.16 -6.56 -17.06
C ARG A 112 11.74 -5.16 -16.82
N LEU A 113 10.91 -4.13 -16.91
CA LEU A 113 11.31 -2.75 -16.66
C LEU A 113 11.13 -2.36 -15.18
N THR A 114 11.98 -1.45 -14.74
CA THR A 114 11.79 -0.75 -13.46
C THR A 114 10.63 0.23 -13.55
N MET A 115 10.15 0.75 -12.43
CA MET A 115 9.05 1.74 -12.43
C MET A 115 9.40 2.98 -13.27
N ALA A 116 10.63 3.52 -13.12
CA ALA A 116 11.07 4.66 -13.91
C ALA A 116 11.13 4.37 -15.42
N GLN A 117 11.64 3.19 -15.80
CA GLN A 117 11.71 2.79 -17.20
C GLN A 117 10.32 2.63 -17.81
N ALA A 118 9.37 2.01 -17.09
CA ALA A 118 8.00 1.80 -17.55
C ALA A 118 7.25 3.11 -17.82
N ILE A 119 7.50 4.17 -17.05
CA ILE A 119 6.85 5.48 -17.25
C ILE A 119 7.59 6.39 -18.23
N THR A 120 8.84 6.10 -18.56
CA THR A 120 9.62 6.87 -19.56
C THR A 120 9.55 6.29 -20.97
N ASP A 121 9.23 5.00 -21.11
CA ASP A 121 8.94 4.38 -22.39
C ASP A 121 7.53 4.77 -22.86
N PRO A 122 7.36 5.44 -24.01
CA PRO A 122 6.04 5.95 -24.43
C PRO A 122 4.99 4.85 -24.63
N ILE A 123 5.38 3.68 -25.15
CA ILE A 123 4.45 2.59 -25.46
C ILE A 123 4.02 1.91 -24.16
N VAL A 124 4.98 1.63 -23.28
CA VAL A 124 4.70 1.00 -21.98
C VAL A 124 3.89 1.94 -21.10
N PHE A 125 4.23 3.23 -21.09
CA PHE A 125 3.48 4.25 -20.34
C PHE A 125 2.02 4.37 -20.78
N GLU A 126 1.74 4.27 -22.09
CA GLU A 126 0.35 4.27 -22.57
C GLU A 126 -0.44 3.12 -21.95
N THR A 127 0.13 1.91 -21.91
CA THR A 127 -0.50 0.74 -21.28
C THR A 127 -0.73 0.97 -19.78
N VAL A 128 0.28 1.46 -19.06
CA VAL A 128 0.16 1.79 -17.64
C VAL A 128 -0.96 2.81 -17.41
N ASN A 129 -1.03 3.83 -18.25
CA ASN A 129 -2.01 4.90 -18.14
C ASN A 129 -3.45 4.41 -18.39
N GLU A 130 -3.66 3.52 -19.37
CA GLU A 130 -4.98 2.92 -19.62
C GLU A 130 -5.42 2.01 -18.45
N LEU A 131 -4.53 1.18 -17.93
CA LEU A 131 -4.82 0.38 -16.73
C LEU A 131 -5.15 1.26 -15.52
N PHE A 132 -4.43 2.37 -15.36
CA PHE A 132 -4.71 3.33 -14.30
C PHE A 132 -6.09 3.95 -14.43
N LYS A 133 -6.46 4.39 -15.65
CA LYS A 133 -7.83 4.90 -15.93
C LYS A 133 -8.90 3.84 -15.65
N GLU A 134 -8.62 2.57 -15.96
CA GLU A 134 -9.53 1.47 -15.65
C GLU A 134 -9.70 1.33 -14.13
N CYS A 135 -8.62 1.33 -13.35
CA CYS A 135 -8.68 1.32 -11.89
C CYS A 135 -9.51 2.49 -11.33
N LEU A 136 -9.37 3.69 -11.91
CA LEU A 136 -10.19 4.85 -11.52
C LEU A 136 -11.68 4.64 -11.81
N ARG A 137 -12.02 4.02 -12.95
CA ARG A 137 -13.42 3.68 -13.28
C ARG A 137 -14.00 2.65 -12.31
N VAL A 138 -13.23 1.62 -11.97
CA VAL A 138 -13.63 0.59 -11.00
C VAL A 138 -13.82 1.19 -9.61
N ALA A 139 -12.89 2.02 -9.14
CA ALA A 139 -13.03 2.72 -7.86
C ALA A 139 -14.32 3.56 -7.82
N ARG A 140 -14.58 4.34 -8.87
CA ARG A 140 -15.79 5.16 -8.97
C ARG A 140 -17.07 4.29 -8.97
N ALA A 141 -17.06 3.14 -9.66
CA ALA A 141 -18.20 2.22 -9.69
C ALA A 141 -18.49 1.59 -8.32
N ASN A 142 -17.48 1.54 -7.45
CA ASN A 142 -17.61 1.11 -6.05
C ASN A 142 -17.77 2.30 -5.08
N GLU A 143 -18.09 3.48 -5.58
CA GLU A 143 -18.28 4.71 -4.78
C GLU A 143 -17.05 5.13 -3.96
N ILE A 144 -15.85 4.68 -4.35
CA ILE A 144 -14.60 5.03 -3.68
C ILE A 144 -14.05 6.34 -4.26
N LEU A 145 -13.96 7.35 -3.42
CA LEU A 145 -13.42 8.66 -3.78
C LEU A 145 -11.90 8.66 -3.60
N LEU A 146 -11.15 8.67 -4.70
CA LEU A 146 -9.68 8.69 -4.68
C LEU A 146 -9.09 10.10 -4.60
N GLY A 147 -9.92 11.13 -4.69
CA GLY A 147 -9.47 12.53 -4.75
C GLY A 147 -9.11 12.97 -6.17
N TRP A 148 -9.31 14.26 -6.45
CA TRP A 148 -9.00 14.88 -7.75
C TRP A 148 -7.51 14.95 -8.04
N ASP A 149 -6.68 14.96 -7.01
CA ASP A 149 -5.22 15.03 -7.05
C ASP A 149 -4.54 13.67 -7.21
N PHE A 150 -5.31 12.58 -7.23
CA PHE A 150 -4.74 11.23 -7.17
C PHE A 150 -3.85 10.91 -8.38
N TYR A 151 -4.25 11.28 -9.60
CA TYR A 151 -3.44 11.00 -10.78
C TYR A 151 -2.07 11.71 -10.74
N PRO A 152 -1.96 13.03 -10.52
CA PRO A 152 -0.68 13.69 -10.37
C PRO A 152 0.14 13.17 -9.18
N TYR A 153 -0.51 12.83 -8.06
CA TYR A 153 0.15 12.18 -6.93
C TYR A 153 0.79 10.86 -7.33
N ALA A 154 0.06 9.96 -8.00
CA ALA A 154 0.53 8.66 -8.43
C ALA A 154 1.72 8.78 -9.38
N MET A 155 1.67 9.70 -10.34
CA MET A 155 2.76 9.94 -11.28
C MET A 155 4.02 10.47 -10.57
N ASN A 156 3.88 11.36 -9.61
CA ASN A 156 5.01 11.85 -8.82
C ASN A 156 5.60 10.74 -7.94
N TYR A 157 4.75 9.91 -7.32
CA TYR A 157 5.18 8.76 -6.53
C TYR A 157 6.04 7.79 -7.36
N VAL A 158 5.58 7.42 -8.56
CA VAL A 158 6.31 6.49 -9.44
C VAL A 158 7.62 7.09 -9.92
N LYS A 159 7.64 8.37 -10.28
CA LYS A 159 8.89 9.08 -10.64
C LYS A 159 9.90 9.06 -9.48
N GLY A 160 9.43 9.28 -8.25
CA GLY A 160 10.24 9.23 -7.04
C GLY A 160 10.77 7.83 -6.69
N ALA A 161 10.10 6.77 -7.13
CA ALA A 161 10.55 5.39 -6.92
C ALA A 161 11.79 5.01 -7.75
N GLY A 162 12.13 5.79 -8.78
CA GLY A 162 13.35 5.61 -9.57
C GLY A 162 13.48 4.20 -10.16
N ASN A 163 14.65 3.60 -9.99
CA ASN A 163 14.96 2.26 -10.48
C ASN A 163 14.41 1.12 -9.58
N HIS A 164 13.46 1.42 -8.69
CA HIS A 164 12.84 0.38 -7.89
C HIS A 164 12.10 -0.65 -8.76
N LYS A 165 12.32 -1.93 -8.48
CA LYS A 165 11.60 -3.04 -9.07
C LYS A 165 10.38 -3.33 -8.19
N PRO A 166 9.14 -3.30 -8.73
CA PRO A 166 7.97 -3.66 -7.93
C PRO A 166 8.01 -5.14 -7.53
N SER A 167 7.27 -5.47 -6.46
CA SER A 167 7.27 -6.81 -5.85
C SER A 167 6.97 -7.93 -6.85
N MET A 168 5.99 -7.73 -7.73
CA MET A 168 5.64 -8.73 -8.75
C MET A 168 6.79 -9.00 -9.73
N LEU A 169 7.55 -7.97 -10.13
CA LEU A 169 8.74 -8.18 -10.96
C LEU A 169 9.80 -8.96 -10.20
N MET A 170 10.03 -8.65 -8.93
CA MET A 170 10.98 -9.38 -8.08
C MET A 170 10.58 -10.85 -7.90
N ASP A 171 9.28 -11.14 -7.74
CA ASP A 171 8.76 -12.50 -7.64
C ASP A 171 8.97 -13.28 -8.93
N VAL A 172 8.65 -12.70 -10.07
CA VAL A 172 8.85 -13.33 -11.40
C VAL A 172 10.34 -13.55 -11.69
N GLU A 173 11.23 -12.62 -11.35
CA GLU A 173 12.69 -12.80 -11.47
C GLU A 173 13.22 -13.88 -10.52
N GLY A 174 12.60 -14.03 -9.36
CA GLY A 174 12.90 -15.04 -8.35
C GLY A 174 12.25 -16.41 -8.60
N GLY A 175 11.47 -16.57 -9.69
CA GLY A 175 10.78 -17.83 -10.03
C GLY A 175 9.57 -18.13 -9.12
N ARG A 176 8.92 -17.11 -8.58
CA ARG A 176 7.74 -17.21 -7.69
C ARG A 176 6.49 -16.64 -8.37
#